data_5d4efa07fbc7464f6d807e140d7d38d5
#
_entry.id   5d4efa07fbc7464f6d807e140d7d38d5
#
_cell.length_a   1.000
_cell.length_b   1.000
_cell.length_c   1.000
_cell.angle_alpha   90.00
_cell.angle_beta   90.00
_cell.angle_gamma   90.00
#
_symmetry.space_group_name_H-M   'P 1'
#
loop_
_entity.id
_entity.type
_entity.pdbx_description
1 polymer ?
#
loop_
_entity_poly.entity_id
_entity_poly.type
_entity_poly.pdbx_seq_one_letter_code
_entity_poly.pdbx_strand_id
1 'polypeptide(L)'
;RTHTRDPKMWRGEDAWYLIVGSTYQEKEGKVLFYRSQDLEHWTLVNQSSKGPGYGWMWECPDYFKAGEEEVLLVSAIGLLQEGEGEQNHSICFPVRFEEKSCRMDIADAYQFLDYGLDLYAPQTTLDEEGRRILTAWLRMPEAVDDTWIGMFCAPRVVEVKNGHVYFRMHPKIREAFSREILEKREAGPSGCLVSFELEDGEELSIGGFLIGRKGQEIYTDRRGVFPQRKGARMVSRTPEVKEGFRLEVLVDANLIEVYINDGEYVISNAVYGLETEISGKLSGKVRILAVEEETV
;
A
#
# COMPACT_ATOMS: atom_id res chain seq x y z
N ARG A 1 6.77 18.28 24.37
CA ARG A 1 5.61 18.37 23.47
C ARG A 1 5.19 16.95 23.13
N THR A 2 3.93 16.64 23.31
CA THR A 2 3.40 15.32 22.93
C THR A 2 2.91 15.42 21.50
N HIS A 3 3.55 14.70 20.60
CA HIS A 3 3.03 14.50 19.25
C HIS A 3 1.83 13.54 19.34
N THR A 4 0.63 14.03 19.02
CA THR A 4 -0.61 13.25 19.00
C THR A 4 -1.46 13.76 17.85
N ARG A 5 -1.87 12.84 16.91
CA ARG A 5 -2.57 13.21 15.68
C ARG A 5 -3.28 12.04 15.03
N ASP A 6 -4.03 12.34 13.97
CA ASP A 6 -4.66 11.41 13.05
C ASP A 6 -5.68 10.49 13.74
N PRO A 7 -6.78 11.05 14.25
CA PRO A 7 -7.80 10.24 14.92
C PRO A 7 -8.60 9.41 13.90
N LYS A 8 -8.86 8.14 14.26
CA LYS A 8 -9.81 7.26 13.58
C LYS A 8 -10.86 6.81 14.58
N MET A 9 -12.11 6.89 14.19
CA MET A 9 -13.24 6.58 15.06
C MET A 9 -14.10 5.45 14.48
N TRP A 10 -14.64 4.61 15.38
CA TRP A 10 -15.63 3.59 15.00
C TRP A 10 -16.67 3.41 16.09
N ARG A 11 -17.83 2.86 15.71
CA ARG A 11 -18.87 2.42 16.63
C ARG A 11 -18.61 0.96 17.02
N GLY A 12 -18.40 0.68 18.31
CA GLY A 12 -18.40 -0.65 18.87
C GLY A 12 -19.77 -1.05 19.43
N GLU A 13 -19.82 -2.14 20.18
CA GLU A 13 -21.09 -2.67 20.70
C GLU A 13 -21.80 -1.71 21.65
N ASP A 14 -21.07 -1.12 22.58
CA ASP A 14 -21.63 -0.33 23.68
C ASP A 14 -21.20 1.13 23.72
N ALA A 15 -20.23 1.52 22.89
CA ALA A 15 -19.65 2.88 22.88
C ALA A 15 -19.07 3.26 21.53
N TRP A 16 -18.67 4.52 21.42
CA TRP A 16 -17.79 5.02 20.38
C TRP A 16 -16.35 4.88 20.85
N TYR A 17 -15.48 4.48 19.95
CA TYR A 17 -14.05 4.32 20.16
C TYR A 17 -13.28 5.23 19.23
N LEU A 18 -12.15 5.74 19.71
CA LEU A 18 -11.24 6.58 18.95
C LEU A 18 -9.82 6.08 19.20
N ILE A 19 -9.11 5.78 18.12
CA ILE A 19 -7.68 5.52 18.11
C ILE A 19 -6.94 6.75 17.60
N VAL A 20 -5.82 7.11 18.25
CA VAL A 20 -5.02 8.29 17.89
C VAL A 20 -3.55 7.92 17.88
N GLY A 21 -2.83 8.32 16.84
CA GLY A 21 -1.38 8.15 16.76
C GLY A 21 -0.62 9.04 17.73
N SER A 22 0.44 8.51 18.31
CA SER A 22 1.24 9.22 19.32
C SER A 22 2.66 8.66 19.42
N THR A 23 3.44 9.23 20.31
CA THR A 23 4.79 8.80 20.66
C THR A 23 4.99 8.78 22.16
N TYR A 24 5.92 7.96 22.63
CA TYR A 24 6.45 8.03 23.99
C TYR A 24 7.86 8.60 23.94
N GLN A 25 8.04 9.80 24.50
CA GLN A 25 9.33 10.51 24.60
C GLN A 25 10.09 10.67 23.26
N GLU A 26 9.38 10.71 22.12
CA GLU A 26 9.97 10.76 20.77
C GLU A 26 10.96 9.61 20.48
N LYS A 27 10.70 8.44 21.08
CA LYS A 27 11.52 7.24 20.91
C LYS A 27 10.72 6.01 20.49
N GLU A 28 9.43 5.99 20.80
CA GLU A 28 8.58 4.84 20.64
C GLU A 28 7.19 5.27 20.17
N GLY A 29 6.81 4.80 18.99
CA GLY A 29 5.48 5.00 18.43
C GLY A 29 4.43 4.22 19.20
N LYS A 30 3.26 4.82 19.39
CA LYS A 30 2.13 4.21 20.10
C LYS A 30 0.80 4.70 19.57
N VAL A 31 -0.25 4.01 19.96
CA VAL A 31 -1.63 4.43 19.80
C VAL A 31 -2.28 4.67 21.15
N LEU A 32 -3.17 5.66 21.19
CA LEU A 32 -4.01 5.98 22.35
C LEU A 32 -5.45 5.60 22.01
N PHE A 33 -6.16 5.02 22.97
CA PHE A 33 -7.56 4.66 22.84
C PHE A 33 -8.44 5.50 23.74
N TYR A 34 -9.42 6.14 23.14
CA TYR A 34 -10.46 6.88 23.84
C TYR A 34 -11.81 6.22 23.63
N ARG A 35 -12.71 6.43 24.60
CA ARG A 35 -14.09 5.93 24.56
C ARG A 35 -15.05 7.06 24.88
N SER A 36 -16.21 7.06 24.21
CA SER A 36 -17.29 8.03 24.43
C SER A 36 -18.66 7.34 24.29
N GLN A 37 -19.65 7.87 25.02
CA GLN A 37 -21.05 7.49 24.90
C GLN A 37 -21.85 8.43 23.99
N ASP A 38 -21.38 9.68 23.84
CA ASP A 38 -22.14 10.79 23.25
C ASP A 38 -21.39 11.53 22.13
N LEU A 39 -20.15 11.12 21.80
CA LEU A 39 -19.25 11.78 20.84
C LEU A 39 -18.72 13.17 21.28
N GLU A 40 -19.18 13.68 22.42
CA GLU A 40 -18.76 14.98 22.95
C GLU A 40 -17.71 14.80 24.07
N HIS A 41 -17.94 13.83 24.96
CA HIS A 41 -17.07 13.55 26.09
C HIS A 41 -16.24 12.28 25.85
N TRP A 42 -14.93 12.47 25.75
CA TRP A 42 -13.98 11.39 25.50
C TRP A 42 -13.09 11.11 26.70
N THR A 43 -12.99 9.84 27.06
CA THR A 43 -12.11 9.38 28.14
C THR A 43 -10.98 8.54 27.56
N LEU A 44 -9.73 8.90 27.88
CA LEU A 44 -8.58 8.04 27.59
C LEU A 44 -8.68 6.77 28.44
N VAL A 45 -8.75 5.60 27.79
CA VAL A 45 -8.92 4.31 28.47
C VAL A 45 -7.62 3.52 28.50
N ASN A 46 -6.90 3.47 27.36
CA ASN A 46 -5.68 2.66 27.26
C ASN A 46 -4.73 3.20 26.17
N GLN A 47 -3.57 2.56 26.07
CA GLN A 47 -2.58 2.81 25.02
C GLN A 47 -1.85 1.51 24.70
N SER A 48 -1.35 1.39 23.47
CA SER A 48 -0.56 0.23 23.03
C SER A 48 0.64 0.67 22.19
N SER A 49 1.73 -0.10 22.29
CA SER A 49 2.98 0.07 21.54
C SER A 49 3.65 -1.28 21.34
N LYS A 50 4.58 -1.34 20.41
CA LYS A 50 5.47 -2.50 20.21
C LYS A 50 6.86 -2.30 20.80
N GLY A 51 7.14 -1.12 21.34
CA GLY A 51 8.47 -0.78 21.84
C GLY A 51 9.40 -0.18 20.80
N PRO A 52 10.68 -0.01 21.15
CA PRO A 52 11.69 0.56 20.26
C PRO A 52 11.91 -0.28 18.99
N GLY A 53 12.25 0.40 17.88
CA GLY A 53 12.53 -0.25 16.59
C GLY A 53 11.34 -0.25 15.61
N TYR A 54 10.12 -0.06 16.10
CA TYR A 54 8.91 0.02 15.28
C TYR A 54 8.51 1.46 14.93
N GLY A 55 9.48 2.37 14.85
CA GLY A 55 9.28 3.79 14.64
C GLY A 55 9.15 4.58 15.93
N TRP A 56 9.61 5.82 15.91
CA TRP A 56 9.50 6.69 17.08
C TRP A 56 8.14 7.39 17.19
N MET A 57 7.37 7.43 16.12
CA MET A 57 6.02 7.98 16.05
C MET A 57 5.15 7.09 15.15
N TRP A 58 3.93 6.83 15.58
CA TRP A 58 2.90 6.20 14.76
C TRP A 58 1.86 7.23 14.33
N GLU A 59 1.71 7.40 13.03
CA GLU A 59 0.73 8.28 12.39
C GLU A 59 -0.37 7.46 11.72
N CYS A 60 -1.49 8.11 11.40
CA CYS A 60 -2.60 7.56 10.64
C CYS A 60 -3.05 6.17 11.12
N PRO A 61 -3.22 5.92 12.44
CA PRO A 61 -3.63 4.61 12.91
C PRO A 61 -5.03 4.29 12.40
N ASP A 62 -5.22 3.03 11.98
CA ASP A 62 -6.51 2.51 11.56
C ASP A 62 -6.69 1.09 12.10
N TYR A 63 -7.71 0.87 12.91
CA TYR A 63 -8.09 -0.44 13.41
C TYR A 63 -9.38 -0.90 12.75
N PHE A 64 -9.40 -2.14 12.29
CA PHE A 64 -10.59 -2.74 11.68
C PHE A 64 -10.59 -4.26 11.75
N LYS A 65 -11.79 -4.83 11.52
CA LYS A 65 -11.99 -6.27 11.30
C LYS A 65 -12.02 -6.56 9.80
N ALA A 66 -11.34 -7.64 9.41
CA ALA A 66 -11.35 -8.21 8.08
C ALA A 66 -11.74 -9.70 8.20
N GLY A 67 -13.04 -10.01 8.12
CA GLY A 67 -13.59 -11.30 8.51
C GLY A 67 -13.46 -11.52 10.01
N GLU A 68 -12.88 -12.66 10.41
CA GLU A 68 -12.60 -12.99 11.81
C GLU A 68 -11.28 -12.41 12.34
N GLU A 69 -10.48 -11.83 11.47
CA GLU A 69 -9.17 -11.28 11.82
C GLU A 69 -9.25 -9.79 12.12
N GLU A 70 -8.40 -9.33 13.02
CA GLU A 70 -8.31 -7.93 13.42
C GLU A 70 -6.95 -7.36 13.02
N VAL A 71 -6.96 -6.16 12.44
CA VAL A 71 -5.76 -5.53 11.87
C VAL A 71 -5.60 -4.12 12.42
N LEU A 72 -4.37 -3.78 12.81
CA LEU A 72 -3.93 -2.41 13.06
C LEU A 72 -3.02 -1.96 11.92
N LEU A 73 -3.36 -0.86 11.26
CA LEU A 73 -2.47 -0.14 10.35
C LEU A 73 -1.86 1.05 11.08
N VAL A 74 -0.60 1.35 10.79
CA VAL A 74 0.06 2.58 11.22
C VAL A 74 1.08 3.04 10.17
N SER A 75 1.28 4.35 10.08
CA SER A 75 2.39 4.94 9.35
C SER A 75 3.52 5.24 10.35
N ALA A 76 4.53 4.40 10.36
CA ALA A 76 5.63 4.49 11.31
C ALA A 76 6.74 5.42 10.79
N ILE A 77 7.06 6.46 11.56
CA ILE A 77 8.21 7.34 11.30
C ILE A 77 9.44 6.74 11.99
N GLY A 78 10.52 6.58 11.22
CA GLY A 78 11.77 6.04 11.76
C GLY A 78 11.69 4.54 12.09
N LEU A 79 10.95 3.77 11.28
CA LEU A 79 10.95 2.31 11.36
C LEU A 79 12.35 1.79 11.03
N LEU A 80 12.94 1.04 11.95
CA LEU A 80 14.27 0.47 11.75
C LEU A 80 14.20 -0.74 10.82
N GLN A 81 14.90 -0.69 9.72
CA GLN A 81 15.04 -1.79 8.77
C GLN A 81 16.47 -2.28 8.71
N GLU A 82 16.66 -3.59 8.75
CA GLU A 82 17.97 -4.20 8.65
C GLU A 82 18.64 -3.85 7.31
N GLY A 83 19.85 -3.30 7.38
CA GLY A 83 20.63 -2.89 6.20
C GLY A 83 20.23 -1.55 5.56
N GLU A 84 19.08 -0.95 5.93
CA GLU A 84 18.59 0.29 5.33
C GLU A 84 18.48 1.46 6.33
N GLY A 85 18.62 1.18 7.63
CA GLY A 85 18.46 2.19 8.69
C GLY A 85 17.00 2.59 8.94
N GLU A 86 16.79 3.80 9.43
CA GLU A 86 15.45 4.33 9.73
C GLU A 86 14.73 4.80 8.47
N GLN A 87 13.51 4.34 8.28
CA GLN A 87 12.64 4.68 7.15
C GLN A 87 11.23 5.02 7.62
N ASN A 88 10.47 5.73 6.78
CA ASN A 88 9.06 6.01 7.03
C ASN A 88 8.20 5.10 6.16
N HIS A 89 7.53 4.14 6.79
CA HIS A 89 6.70 3.15 6.12
C HIS A 89 5.33 2.97 6.77
N SER A 90 4.37 2.58 5.96
CA SER A 90 3.07 2.11 6.45
C SER A 90 3.11 0.60 6.63
N ILE A 91 2.78 0.16 7.82
CA ILE A 91 2.82 -1.25 8.23
C ILE A 91 1.49 -1.70 8.84
N CYS A 92 1.23 -2.99 8.81
CA CYS A 92 0.09 -3.58 9.48
C CYS A 92 0.51 -4.72 10.40
N PHE A 93 -0.25 -4.86 11.48
CA PHE A 93 -0.11 -5.91 12.46
C PHE A 93 -1.41 -6.70 12.59
N PRO A 94 -1.38 -8.02 12.68
CA PRO A 94 -2.45 -8.78 13.31
C PRO A 94 -2.57 -8.36 14.77
N VAL A 95 -3.80 -8.13 15.23
CA VAL A 95 -4.05 -7.71 16.61
C VAL A 95 -5.23 -8.49 17.21
N ARG A 96 -5.38 -8.35 18.54
CA ARG A 96 -6.62 -8.69 19.27
C ARG A 96 -7.00 -7.50 20.10
N PHE A 97 -8.22 -7.03 19.95
CA PHE A 97 -8.72 -5.85 20.63
C PHE A 97 -9.91 -6.20 21.53
N GLU A 98 -9.76 -5.90 22.84
CA GLU A 98 -10.83 -5.98 23.80
C GLU A 98 -11.49 -4.63 24.00
N GLU A 99 -12.72 -4.48 23.54
CA GLU A 99 -13.42 -3.18 23.50
C GLU A 99 -13.56 -2.52 24.88
N LYS A 100 -13.98 -3.26 25.91
CA LYS A 100 -14.29 -2.66 27.24
C LYS A 100 -13.08 -2.04 27.90
N SER A 101 -11.94 -2.70 27.83
CA SER A 101 -10.68 -2.24 28.41
C SER A 101 -9.82 -1.45 27.43
N CYS A 102 -10.19 -1.40 26.14
CA CYS A 102 -9.36 -0.91 25.04
C CYS A 102 -7.95 -1.52 25.05
N ARG A 103 -7.85 -2.78 25.48
CA ARG A 103 -6.60 -3.52 25.43
C ARG A 103 -6.38 -4.07 24.04
N MET A 104 -5.22 -3.76 23.46
CA MET A 104 -4.81 -4.29 22.16
C MET A 104 -3.53 -5.10 22.33
N ASP A 105 -3.61 -6.39 22.03
CA ASP A 105 -2.46 -7.27 21.95
C ASP A 105 -1.98 -7.26 20.49
N ILE A 106 -0.76 -6.74 20.24
CA ILE A 106 -0.18 -6.55 18.92
C ILE A 106 0.81 -7.69 18.64
N ALA A 107 0.65 -8.40 17.51
CA ALA A 107 1.57 -9.47 17.10
C ALA A 107 3.02 -8.97 16.93
N ASP A 108 3.99 -9.86 17.05
CA ASP A 108 5.41 -9.51 16.90
C ASP A 108 5.78 -9.24 15.44
N ALA A 109 5.23 -10.03 14.52
CA ALA A 109 5.44 -9.84 13.10
C ALA A 109 4.54 -8.72 12.55
N TYR A 110 5.10 -7.92 11.66
CA TYR A 110 4.36 -6.94 10.86
C TYR A 110 4.56 -7.21 9.37
N GLN A 111 3.71 -6.61 8.56
CA GLN A 111 3.79 -6.65 7.11
C GLN A 111 3.74 -5.22 6.58
N PHE A 112 4.50 -4.92 5.52
CA PHE A 112 4.30 -3.68 4.78
C PHE A 112 2.98 -3.73 4.01
N LEU A 113 2.28 -2.60 3.93
CA LEU A 113 1.09 -2.47 3.09
C LEU A 113 1.45 -2.44 1.61
N ASP A 114 2.66 -1.94 1.34
CA ASP A 114 3.18 -1.75 -0.01
C ASP A 114 4.70 -1.81 0.04
N TYR A 115 5.30 -2.51 -0.88
CA TYR A 115 6.74 -2.68 -1.00
C TYR A 115 7.38 -1.67 -1.96
N GLY A 116 6.57 -0.74 -2.51
CA GLY A 116 7.03 0.42 -3.26
C GLY A 116 7.68 1.49 -2.36
N LEU A 117 8.07 2.59 -2.97
CA LEU A 117 8.90 3.60 -2.31
C LEU A 117 8.10 4.82 -1.81
N ASP A 118 6.83 4.92 -2.21
CA ASP A 118 6.11 6.19 -2.10
C ASP A 118 4.84 6.13 -1.26
N LEU A 119 4.25 4.94 -1.04
CA LEU A 119 2.99 4.82 -0.30
C LEU A 119 3.14 5.20 1.17
N TYR A 120 2.23 6.04 1.65
CA TYR A 120 2.18 6.49 3.04
C TYR A 120 0.75 6.89 3.45
N ALA A 121 0.51 7.05 4.76
CA ALA A 121 -0.74 7.56 5.34
C ALA A 121 -2.02 6.84 4.84
N PRO A 122 -2.07 5.50 4.88
CA PRO A 122 -3.25 4.73 4.47
C PRO A 122 -4.41 4.96 5.43
N GLN A 123 -5.62 4.91 4.87
CA GLN A 123 -6.86 4.84 5.64
C GLN A 123 -7.81 3.85 4.98
N THR A 124 -8.66 3.21 5.77
CA THR A 124 -9.64 2.26 5.26
C THR A 124 -11.07 2.69 5.54
N THR A 125 -11.99 2.27 4.69
CA THR A 125 -13.44 2.41 4.88
C THR A 125 -14.14 1.15 4.38
N LEU A 126 -15.45 1.03 4.61
CA LEU A 126 -16.27 0.01 3.97
C LEU A 126 -16.90 0.60 2.70
N ASP A 127 -16.96 -0.19 1.63
CA ASP A 127 -17.76 0.11 0.47
C ASP A 127 -19.23 -0.33 0.65
N GLU A 128 -20.04 -0.14 -0.40
CA GLU A 128 -21.47 -0.48 -0.39
C GLU A 128 -21.71 -1.99 -0.25
N GLU A 129 -20.77 -2.83 -0.67
CA GLU A 129 -20.82 -4.29 -0.54
C GLU A 129 -20.22 -4.79 0.80
N GLY A 130 -19.80 -3.88 1.67
CA GLY A 130 -19.21 -4.20 2.97
C GLY A 130 -17.76 -4.68 2.92
N ARG A 131 -17.07 -4.50 1.79
CA ARG A 131 -15.64 -4.81 1.68
C ARG A 131 -14.81 -3.71 2.33
N ARG A 132 -13.73 -4.08 3.00
CA ARG A 132 -12.76 -3.12 3.54
C ARG A 132 -11.88 -2.59 2.42
N ILE A 133 -11.97 -1.29 2.15
CA ILE A 133 -11.24 -0.61 1.08
C ILE A 133 -10.17 0.27 1.68
N LEU A 134 -8.94 0.11 1.19
CA LEU A 134 -7.79 0.95 1.54
C LEU A 134 -7.54 1.98 0.43
N THR A 135 -7.29 3.22 0.84
CA THR A 135 -6.68 4.27 0.03
C THR A 135 -5.47 4.83 0.76
N ALA A 136 -4.47 5.32 0.04
CA ALA A 136 -3.24 5.85 0.63
C ALA A 136 -2.64 6.95 -0.26
N TRP A 137 -1.84 7.81 0.35
CA TRP A 137 -1.08 8.82 -0.35
C TRP A 137 0.19 8.22 -0.95
N LEU A 138 0.45 8.52 -2.22
CA LEU A 138 1.73 8.30 -2.88
C LEU A 138 2.50 9.63 -2.89
N ARG A 139 3.60 9.66 -2.17
CA ARG A 139 4.49 10.82 -2.05
C ARG A 139 5.23 11.02 -3.36
N MET A 140 5.27 12.25 -3.82
CA MET A 140 5.98 12.64 -5.04
C MET A 140 7.06 13.65 -4.70
N PRO A 141 8.28 13.53 -5.25
CA PRO A 141 9.36 14.48 -4.99
C PRO A 141 9.22 15.79 -5.76
N GLU A 142 8.48 15.77 -6.87
CA GLU A 142 8.29 16.91 -7.80
C GLU A 142 6.83 17.02 -8.19
N ALA A 143 6.41 18.24 -8.45
CA ALA A 143 5.09 18.50 -9.02
C ALA A 143 5.06 18.05 -10.49
N VAL A 144 3.88 17.62 -10.94
CA VAL A 144 3.62 17.36 -12.35
C VAL A 144 3.24 18.69 -13.00
N ASP A 145 3.99 19.08 -14.05
CA ASP A 145 3.78 20.33 -14.81
C ASP A 145 3.65 21.58 -13.93
N ASP A 146 4.35 21.61 -12.79
CA ASP A 146 4.28 22.66 -11.77
C ASP A 146 2.85 22.94 -11.22
N THR A 147 1.92 22.00 -11.39
CA THR A 147 0.50 22.21 -11.07
C THR A 147 0.02 21.44 -9.84
N TRP A 148 0.43 20.20 -9.67
CA TRP A 148 0.01 19.35 -8.55
C TRP A 148 1.11 18.40 -8.09
N ILE A 149 1.03 17.95 -6.84
CA ILE A 149 1.99 17.05 -6.22
C ILE A 149 1.27 16.12 -5.24
N GLY A 150 1.64 14.84 -5.27
CA GLY A 150 0.99 13.78 -4.49
C GLY A 150 -0.26 13.25 -5.17
N MET A 151 -0.48 11.95 -5.07
CA MET A 151 -1.65 11.27 -5.61
C MET A 151 -2.13 10.18 -4.66
N PHE A 152 -3.31 9.63 -4.93
CA PHE A 152 -3.78 8.42 -4.25
C PHE A 152 -3.33 7.17 -5.01
N CYS A 153 -3.09 6.09 -4.25
CA CYS A 153 -3.05 4.77 -4.83
C CYS A 153 -4.44 4.36 -5.35
N ALA A 154 -4.49 3.39 -6.25
CA ALA A 154 -5.76 2.77 -6.61
C ALA A 154 -6.42 2.15 -5.38
N PRO A 155 -7.76 2.27 -5.20
CA PRO A 155 -8.47 1.62 -4.12
C PRO A 155 -8.25 0.11 -4.09
N ARG A 156 -7.94 -0.43 -2.90
CA ARG A 156 -7.62 -1.85 -2.70
C ARG A 156 -8.56 -2.48 -1.71
N VAL A 157 -9.08 -3.66 -2.05
CA VAL A 157 -9.80 -4.51 -1.10
C VAL A 157 -8.79 -5.15 -0.15
N VAL A 158 -9.01 -5.01 1.15
CA VAL A 158 -8.19 -5.61 2.20
C VAL A 158 -8.82 -6.93 2.64
N GLU A 159 -8.08 -8.02 2.52
CA GLU A 159 -8.48 -9.35 2.99
C GLU A 159 -7.36 -9.96 3.82
N VAL A 160 -7.72 -10.78 4.80
CA VAL A 160 -6.74 -11.57 5.57
C VAL A 160 -6.95 -13.05 5.30
N LYS A 161 -5.88 -13.75 4.92
CA LYS A 161 -5.89 -15.19 4.68
C LYS A 161 -4.66 -15.83 5.32
N ASN A 162 -4.86 -16.79 6.21
CA ASN A 162 -3.78 -17.52 6.88
C ASN A 162 -2.76 -16.58 7.57
N GLY A 163 -3.23 -15.51 8.20
CA GLY A 163 -2.40 -14.51 8.88
C GLY A 163 -1.65 -13.54 7.95
N HIS A 164 -1.85 -13.61 6.64
CA HIS A 164 -1.30 -12.68 5.67
C HIS A 164 -2.36 -11.70 5.19
N VAL A 165 -2.02 -10.42 5.10
CA VAL A 165 -2.93 -9.36 4.63
C VAL A 165 -2.72 -9.13 3.13
N TYR A 166 -3.77 -9.36 2.35
CA TYR A 166 -3.82 -9.12 0.91
C TYR A 166 -4.39 -7.73 0.62
N PHE A 167 -3.78 -7.03 -0.31
CA PHE A 167 -4.23 -5.73 -0.81
C PHE A 167 -4.58 -5.85 -2.29
N ARG A 168 -5.81 -6.28 -2.57
CA ARG A 168 -6.25 -6.61 -3.94
C ARG A 168 -6.72 -5.36 -4.67
N MET A 169 -6.43 -5.29 -5.96
CA MET A 169 -7.05 -4.27 -6.81
C MET A 169 -8.57 -4.35 -6.67
N HIS A 170 -9.24 -3.19 -6.51
CA HIS A 170 -10.69 -3.16 -6.41
C HIS A 170 -11.34 -3.72 -7.69
N PRO A 171 -12.35 -4.62 -7.61
CA PRO A 171 -12.95 -5.27 -8.78
C PRO A 171 -13.46 -4.27 -9.83
N LYS A 172 -14.09 -3.18 -9.42
CA LYS A 172 -14.59 -2.14 -10.34
C LYS A 172 -13.49 -1.47 -11.17
N ILE A 173 -12.25 -1.41 -10.64
CA ILE A 173 -11.11 -0.91 -11.42
C ILE A 173 -10.76 -1.93 -12.50
N ARG A 174 -10.61 -3.21 -12.11
CA ARG A 174 -10.28 -4.28 -13.07
C ARG A 174 -11.34 -4.40 -14.18
N GLU A 175 -12.62 -4.30 -13.83
CA GLU A 175 -13.75 -4.35 -14.76
C GLU A 175 -13.76 -3.20 -15.77
N ALA A 176 -13.23 -2.02 -15.40
CA ALA A 176 -13.13 -0.90 -16.32
C ALA A 176 -12.15 -1.14 -17.49
N PHE A 177 -11.20 -2.07 -17.31
CA PHE A 177 -10.24 -2.46 -18.34
C PHE A 177 -10.77 -3.66 -19.14
N SER A 178 -11.57 -3.40 -20.16
CA SER A 178 -12.27 -4.45 -20.94
C SER A 178 -11.77 -4.61 -22.39
N ARG A 179 -11.18 -3.56 -22.97
CA ARG A 179 -10.70 -3.56 -24.35
C ARG A 179 -9.28 -4.14 -24.45
N GLU A 180 -9.12 -5.28 -25.11
CA GLU A 180 -7.80 -5.90 -25.33
C GLU A 180 -7.00 -5.17 -26.40
N ILE A 181 -5.74 -4.84 -26.09
CA ILE A 181 -4.78 -4.24 -27.01
C ILE A 181 -3.89 -5.35 -27.56
N LEU A 182 -3.94 -5.54 -28.87
CA LEU A 182 -3.20 -6.61 -29.56
C LEU A 182 -1.75 -6.21 -29.90
N GLU A 183 -1.49 -4.92 -30.13
CA GLU A 183 -0.16 -4.41 -30.43
C GLU A 183 0.46 -3.71 -29.21
N LYS A 184 1.59 -4.22 -28.74
CA LYS A 184 2.32 -3.68 -27.57
C LYS A 184 2.71 -2.20 -27.69
N ARG A 185 2.70 -1.63 -28.88
CA ARG A 185 3.01 -0.22 -29.17
C ARG A 185 1.83 0.74 -29.01
N GLU A 186 0.63 0.21 -28.89
CA GLU A 186 -0.59 1.01 -28.73
C GLU A 186 -0.99 1.24 -27.27
N ALA A 187 -0.32 0.58 -26.32
CA ALA A 187 -0.50 0.85 -24.91
C ALA A 187 0.08 2.24 -24.63
N GLY A 188 -0.78 3.24 -24.66
CA GLY A 188 -0.42 4.61 -24.28
C GLY A 188 0.08 4.67 -22.81
N PRO A 189 0.78 5.75 -22.42
CA PRO A 189 1.34 5.88 -21.06
C PRO A 189 0.28 6.04 -19.98
N SER A 190 -0.99 5.99 -20.31
CA SER A 190 -2.09 6.20 -19.36
C SER A 190 -3.23 5.22 -19.58
N GLY A 191 -3.70 4.64 -18.49
CA GLY A 191 -4.94 3.86 -18.46
C GLY A 191 -4.84 2.47 -19.07
N CYS A 192 -3.83 1.65 -18.70
CA CYS A 192 -3.84 0.22 -19.09
C CYS A 192 -3.57 -0.71 -17.89
N LEU A 193 -4.05 -1.93 -18.04
CA LEU A 193 -3.80 -3.06 -17.14
C LEU A 193 -2.99 -4.12 -17.89
N VAL A 194 -1.79 -4.40 -17.42
CA VAL A 194 -0.86 -5.36 -18.04
C VAL A 194 -0.78 -6.60 -17.17
N SER A 195 -1.07 -7.78 -17.71
CA SER A 195 -1.02 -9.06 -17.01
C SER A 195 -0.03 -10.01 -17.64
N PHE A 196 0.81 -10.64 -16.83
CA PHE A 196 1.84 -11.59 -17.27
C PHE A 196 2.31 -12.46 -16.10
N GLU A 197 3.12 -13.48 -16.40
CA GLU A 197 3.86 -14.28 -15.42
C GLU A 197 5.34 -14.09 -15.67
N LEU A 198 6.16 -14.19 -14.60
CA LEU A 198 7.61 -14.10 -14.67
C LEU A 198 8.27 -15.43 -14.30
N GLU A 199 9.11 -15.95 -15.16
CA GLU A 199 10.07 -16.98 -14.83
C GLU A 199 11.32 -16.37 -14.20
N ASP A 200 12.14 -17.18 -13.52
CA ASP A 200 13.38 -16.69 -12.87
C ASP A 200 14.34 -16.09 -13.90
N GLY A 201 14.79 -14.86 -13.62
CA GLY A 201 15.68 -14.09 -14.48
C GLY A 201 14.97 -13.32 -15.61
N GLU A 202 13.65 -13.39 -15.71
CA GLU A 202 12.88 -12.60 -16.69
C GLU A 202 12.61 -11.18 -16.20
N GLU A 203 12.50 -10.26 -17.17
CA GLU A 203 12.22 -8.84 -16.96
C GLU A 203 11.26 -8.29 -18.02
N LEU A 204 10.37 -7.39 -17.61
CA LEU A 204 9.51 -6.59 -18.47
C LEU A 204 9.72 -5.11 -18.18
N SER A 205 9.90 -4.31 -19.23
CA SER A 205 9.91 -2.85 -19.17
C SER A 205 8.58 -2.30 -19.65
N ILE A 206 7.96 -1.46 -18.85
CA ILE A 206 6.74 -0.71 -19.20
C ILE A 206 7.11 0.76 -19.23
N GLY A 207 7.25 1.35 -20.40
CA GLY A 207 7.60 2.76 -20.59
C GLY A 207 8.90 3.19 -19.91
N GLY A 208 9.85 2.26 -19.71
CA GLY A 208 11.10 2.50 -19.00
C GLY A 208 11.08 2.13 -17.50
N PHE A 209 9.94 1.76 -16.96
CA PHE A 209 9.83 1.16 -15.62
C PHE A 209 10.07 -0.36 -15.72
N LEU A 210 11.07 -0.86 -14.98
CA LEU A 210 11.48 -2.26 -15.07
C LEU A 210 10.83 -3.08 -13.95
N ILE A 211 10.32 -4.24 -14.30
CA ILE A 211 9.77 -5.25 -13.39
C ILE A 211 10.47 -6.58 -13.68
N GLY A 212 11.06 -7.22 -12.69
CA GLY A 212 11.80 -8.46 -12.89
C GLY A 212 11.66 -9.42 -11.72
N ARG A 213 12.06 -10.69 -11.97
CA ARG A 213 12.14 -11.73 -10.98
C ARG A 213 13.59 -12.20 -10.81
N LYS A 214 13.98 -12.38 -9.56
CA LYS A 214 15.25 -13.01 -9.19
C LYS A 214 15.03 -14.00 -8.06
N GLY A 215 15.12 -15.28 -8.38
CA GLY A 215 14.78 -16.35 -7.45
C GLY A 215 13.32 -16.28 -7.01
N GLN A 216 13.09 -16.03 -5.72
CA GLN A 216 11.75 -15.91 -5.13
C GLN A 216 11.30 -14.45 -4.94
N GLU A 217 12.09 -13.47 -5.35
CA GLU A 217 11.75 -12.06 -5.21
C GLU A 217 11.30 -11.44 -6.53
N ILE A 218 10.27 -10.59 -6.46
CA ILE A 218 9.95 -9.63 -7.51
C ILE A 218 10.61 -8.31 -7.16
N TYR A 219 11.26 -7.68 -8.14
CA TYR A 219 11.84 -6.36 -7.98
C TYR A 219 11.34 -5.40 -9.06
N THR A 220 11.39 -4.12 -8.74
CA THR A 220 11.11 -3.05 -9.68
C THR A 220 12.24 -2.03 -9.68
N ASP A 221 12.46 -1.40 -10.82
CA ASP A 221 13.46 -0.34 -10.98
C ASP A 221 12.87 0.82 -11.77
N ARG A 222 12.83 1.99 -11.13
CA ARG A 222 12.25 3.21 -11.71
C ARG A 222 13.28 4.21 -12.22
N ARG A 223 14.55 3.83 -12.32
CA ARG A 223 15.63 4.75 -12.75
C ARG A 223 15.38 5.40 -14.11
N GLY A 224 14.72 4.70 -15.02
CA GLY A 224 14.37 5.21 -16.35
C GLY A 224 13.24 6.26 -16.33
N VAL A 225 12.43 6.28 -15.31
CA VAL A 225 11.15 7.03 -15.24
C VAL A 225 10.99 7.84 -13.95
N PHE A 226 12.07 8.19 -13.31
CA PHE A 226 12.06 8.95 -12.06
C PHE A 226 13.21 9.93 -11.97
N PRO A 227 13.00 11.16 -11.44
CA PRO A 227 14.05 12.16 -11.32
C PRO A 227 15.25 11.65 -10.54
N GLN A 228 16.45 11.82 -11.12
CA GLN A 228 17.70 11.42 -10.50
C GLN A 228 18.03 12.37 -9.33
N ARG A 229 17.83 11.90 -8.10
CA ARG A 229 18.13 12.65 -6.88
C ARG A 229 19.12 11.89 -6.00
N LYS A 230 20.09 12.62 -5.44
CA LYS A 230 21.05 12.02 -4.51
C LYS A 230 20.33 11.42 -3.30
N GLY A 231 20.55 10.14 -3.08
CA GLY A 231 19.96 9.39 -1.97
C GLY A 231 18.52 8.93 -2.18
N ALA A 232 17.93 9.17 -3.37
CA ALA A 232 16.62 8.62 -3.70
C ALA A 232 16.73 7.11 -3.95
N ARG A 233 15.81 6.36 -3.36
CA ARG A 233 15.67 4.91 -3.63
C ARG A 233 15.01 4.73 -5.00
N MET A 234 15.55 3.82 -5.78
CA MET A 234 15.09 3.57 -7.16
C MET A 234 14.60 2.14 -7.37
N VAL A 235 14.95 1.24 -6.47
CA VAL A 235 14.65 -0.19 -6.58
C VAL A 235 13.81 -0.61 -5.39
N SER A 236 12.73 -1.34 -5.68
CA SER A 236 11.89 -2.01 -4.68
C SER A 236 12.02 -3.51 -4.80
N ARG A 237 11.73 -4.23 -3.73
CA ARG A 237 11.72 -5.71 -3.70
C ARG A 237 10.60 -6.21 -2.81
N THR A 238 10.00 -7.35 -3.19
CA THR A 238 9.13 -8.11 -2.29
C THR A 238 9.95 -8.95 -1.33
N PRO A 239 9.37 -9.44 -0.25
CA PRO A 239 9.82 -10.65 0.42
C PRO A 239 9.79 -11.85 -0.54
N GLU A 240 10.29 -13.01 -0.07
CA GLU A 240 10.17 -14.26 -0.83
C GLU A 240 8.71 -14.59 -1.13
N VAL A 241 8.37 -14.66 -2.40
CA VAL A 241 7.09 -15.14 -2.92
C VAL A 241 7.15 -16.66 -2.97
N LYS A 242 6.26 -17.33 -2.25
CA LYS A 242 6.35 -18.79 -2.09
C LYS A 242 5.89 -19.57 -3.32
N GLU A 243 4.79 -19.15 -3.92
CA GLU A 243 4.16 -19.84 -5.03
C GLU A 243 3.53 -18.86 -6.02
N GLY A 244 3.70 -19.13 -7.29
CA GLY A 244 3.16 -18.31 -8.37
C GLY A 244 3.92 -16.98 -8.54
N PHE A 245 3.97 -16.49 -9.77
CA PHE A 245 4.58 -15.21 -10.10
C PHE A 245 3.72 -14.53 -11.16
N ARG A 246 2.40 -14.48 -10.86
CA ARG A 246 1.42 -13.78 -11.69
C ARG A 246 1.36 -12.33 -11.28
N LEU A 247 1.51 -11.46 -12.25
CA LEU A 247 1.51 -10.02 -12.03
C LEU A 247 0.37 -9.37 -12.81
N GLU A 248 -0.30 -8.45 -12.16
CA GLU A 248 -1.16 -7.45 -12.79
C GLU A 248 -0.59 -6.08 -12.50
N VAL A 249 -0.37 -5.29 -13.53
CA VAL A 249 0.24 -3.96 -13.42
C VAL A 249 -0.75 -2.91 -13.90
N LEU A 250 -1.22 -2.10 -12.97
CA LEU A 250 -1.99 -0.90 -13.29
C LEU A 250 -1.03 0.21 -13.68
N VAL A 251 -1.21 0.75 -14.87
CA VAL A 251 -0.38 1.84 -15.43
C VAL A 251 -1.26 3.06 -15.64
N ASP A 252 -0.85 4.17 -15.06
CA ASP A 252 -1.42 5.48 -15.31
C ASP A 252 -0.27 6.49 -15.55
N ALA A 253 -0.57 7.69 -15.99
CA ALA A 253 0.42 8.69 -16.41
C ALA A 253 1.61 8.87 -15.44
N ASN A 254 1.32 8.90 -14.14
CA ASN A 254 2.33 9.10 -13.10
C ASN A 254 2.34 8.00 -12.04
N LEU A 255 1.62 6.90 -12.28
CA LEU A 255 1.43 5.79 -11.34
C LEU A 255 1.71 4.45 -12.00
N ILE A 256 2.51 3.62 -11.35
CA ILE A 256 2.58 2.18 -11.62
C ILE A 256 2.35 1.43 -10.31
N GLU A 257 1.36 0.53 -10.33
CA GLU A 257 1.09 -0.41 -9.23
C GLU A 257 1.21 -1.84 -9.73
N VAL A 258 2.10 -2.59 -9.14
CA VAL A 258 2.37 -4.01 -9.46
C VAL A 258 1.72 -4.86 -8.38
N TYR A 259 0.68 -5.60 -8.74
CA TYR A 259 -0.01 -6.57 -7.90
C TYR A 259 0.54 -7.96 -8.18
N ILE A 260 1.17 -8.58 -7.19
CA ILE A 260 1.73 -9.92 -7.27
C ILE A 260 0.72 -10.89 -6.65
N ASN A 261 0.40 -11.99 -7.35
CA ASN A 261 -0.51 -13.05 -6.89
C ASN A 261 -1.84 -12.50 -6.35
N ASP A 262 -2.46 -11.60 -7.11
CA ASP A 262 -3.73 -10.96 -6.74
C ASP A 262 -3.65 -10.19 -5.39
N GLY A 263 -2.55 -9.46 -5.19
CA GLY A 263 -2.36 -8.58 -4.03
C GLY A 263 -1.75 -9.24 -2.79
N GLU A 264 -1.13 -10.42 -2.91
CA GLU A 264 -0.28 -10.99 -1.87
C GLU A 264 0.82 -9.99 -1.47
N TYR A 265 1.47 -9.41 -2.49
CA TYR A 265 2.33 -8.24 -2.35
C TYR A 265 1.96 -7.19 -3.38
N VAL A 266 2.17 -5.92 -3.03
CA VAL A 266 1.97 -4.79 -3.95
C VAL A 266 3.20 -3.89 -3.92
N ILE A 267 3.58 -3.38 -5.10
CA ILE A 267 4.66 -2.41 -5.26
C ILE A 267 4.09 -1.21 -6.01
N SER A 268 3.94 -0.07 -5.35
CA SER A 268 3.44 1.16 -5.96
C SER A 268 4.53 2.20 -6.04
N ASN A 269 4.63 2.83 -7.19
CA ASN A 269 5.61 3.88 -7.44
C ASN A 269 4.99 5.06 -8.19
N ALA A 270 5.35 6.26 -7.75
CA ALA A 270 5.25 7.43 -8.58
C ALA A 270 6.30 7.35 -9.70
N VAL A 271 5.90 7.71 -10.91
CA VAL A 271 6.74 7.70 -12.11
C VAL A 271 6.55 8.98 -12.90
N TYR A 272 7.55 9.33 -13.72
CA TYR A 272 7.56 10.53 -14.56
C TYR A 272 8.05 10.18 -15.94
N GLY A 273 7.35 10.66 -16.96
CA GLY A 273 7.77 10.49 -18.35
C GLY A 273 7.78 9.03 -18.82
N LEU A 274 6.74 8.25 -18.47
CA LEU A 274 6.55 6.92 -19.04
C LEU A 274 6.44 7.00 -20.55
N GLU A 275 7.22 6.16 -21.24
CA GLU A 275 7.09 5.94 -22.68
C GLU A 275 5.97 4.95 -22.98
N THR A 276 5.55 4.83 -24.22
CA THR A 276 4.46 3.95 -24.64
C THR A 276 4.88 2.49 -24.86
N GLU A 277 6.17 2.23 -24.94
CA GLU A 277 6.70 0.92 -25.31
C GLU A 277 6.65 -0.06 -24.13
N ILE A 278 6.11 -1.24 -24.36
CA ILE A 278 6.23 -2.41 -23.48
C ILE A 278 7.19 -3.40 -24.15
N SER A 279 8.34 -3.62 -23.53
CA SER A 279 9.41 -4.47 -24.06
C SER A 279 9.96 -5.41 -22.99
N GLY A 280 10.55 -6.52 -23.42
CA GLY A 280 11.15 -7.53 -22.55
C GLY A 280 11.16 -8.90 -23.18
N LYS A 281 11.89 -9.82 -22.55
CA LYS A 281 11.93 -11.21 -22.97
C LYS A 281 11.19 -12.04 -21.91
N LEU A 282 9.94 -12.36 -22.22
CA LEU A 282 9.13 -13.26 -21.41
C LEU A 282 8.84 -14.53 -22.18
N SER A 283 8.89 -15.68 -21.51
CA SER A 283 8.48 -16.97 -22.05
C SER A 283 6.95 -17.08 -22.19
N GLY A 284 6.23 -16.37 -21.29
CA GLY A 284 4.78 -16.32 -21.23
C GLY A 284 4.15 -15.24 -22.13
N LYS A 285 2.82 -15.21 -22.11
CA LYS A 285 2.04 -14.17 -22.80
C LYS A 285 1.91 -12.93 -21.95
N VAL A 286 1.98 -11.77 -22.59
CA VAL A 286 1.61 -10.46 -22.01
C VAL A 286 0.24 -10.10 -22.55
N ARG A 287 -0.72 -9.87 -21.66
CA ARG A 287 -2.05 -9.37 -21.98
C ARG A 287 -2.15 -7.91 -21.56
N ILE A 288 -2.66 -7.06 -22.42
CA ILE A 288 -2.82 -5.64 -22.18
C ILE A 288 -4.30 -5.28 -22.37
N LEU A 289 -4.89 -4.66 -21.38
CA LEU A 289 -6.26 -4.18 -21.42
C LEU A 289 -6.26 -2.66 -21.23
N ALA A 290 -7.12 -1.95 -21.95
CA ALA A 290 -7.42 -0.55 -21.79
C ALA A 290 -8.88 -0.33 -21.40
N VAL A 291 -9.19 0.86 -20.94
CA VAL A 291 -10.55 1.30 -20.72
C VAL A 291 -11.26 1.44 -22.07
N GLU A 292 -12.52 1.01 -22.17
CA GLU A 292 -13.35 1.34 -23.34
C GLU A 292 -13.53 2.86 -23.42
N GLU A 293 -13.21 3.44 -24.57
CA GLU A 293 -13.56 4.83 -24.85
C GLU A 293 -15.07 4.91 -24.98
N GLU A 294 -15.75 5.64 -24.09
CA GLU A 294 -17.15 6.00 -24.32
C GLU A 294 -17.19 6.80 -25.63
N THR A 295 -17.85 6.25 -26.63
CA THR A 295 -18.19 6.99 -27.86
C THR A 295 -19.18 8.10 -27.46
N VAL A 296 -18.66 9.33 -27.36
CA VAL A 296 -19.46 10.54 -27.13
C VAL A 296 -20.29 10.87 -28.37
#